data_6921127081165901aa5adcefca9f18b2
#
_entry.id   6921127081165901aa5adcefca9f18b2
#
_cell.length_a   1.000
_cell.length_b   1.000
_cell.length_c   1.000
_cell.angle_alpha   90.00
_cell.angle_beta   90.00
_cell.angle_gamma   90.00
#
_symmetry.space_group_name_H-M   'P 1'
#
loop_
_entity.id
_entity.type
_entity.pdbx_description
1 polymer ?
#
loop_
_entity_poly.entity_id
_entity_poly.type
_entity_poly.pdbx_seq_one_letter_code
_entity_poly.pdbx_strand_id
1 'polypeptide(L)'
;MRVAILTISDAGARGERADTSGDAIVEWAGARGYAIADRKLVPDDTVQIVGVLTSWADANIVDLILTTGGTGLSPRDVTPEATRAVLDRDAPGIAERLRALYLTSFPRAALSRGVSGTRGRTLIVNLAGSPNAVRDSLQALDPIIDHAISILRGELTDHAPRSPHDAQRA
;
A
#
# COMPACT_ATOMS: atom_id res chain seq x y z
N MET A 1 -11.03 4.89 8.92
CA MET A 1 -9.87 4.03 8.57
C MET A 1 -8.62 4.60 9.23
N ARG A 2 -7.77 3.75 9.79
CA ARG A 2 -6.48 4.12 10.41
C ARG A 2 -5.37 3.68 9.45
N VAL A 3 -4.57 4.62 8.98
CA VAL A 3 -3.51 4.40 7.99
C VAL A 3 -2.14 4.57 8.63
N ALA A 4 -1.22 3.63 8.39
CA ALA A 4 0.18 3.79 8.70
C ALA A 4 1.01 3.92 7.40
N ILE A 5 2.07 4.71 7.46
CA ILE A 5 2.89 5.05 6.30
C ILE A 5 4.33 4.65 6.58
N LEU A 6 4.88 3.77 5.74
CA LEU A 6 6.28 3.38 5.81
C LEU A 6 7.02 3.81 4.55
N THR A 7 7.88 4.80 4.69
CA THR A 7 8.79 5.20 3.62
C THR A 7 10.09 4.42 3.72
N ILE A 8 10.50 3.80 2.62
CA ILE A 8 11.73 3.01 2.51
C ILE A 8 12.69 3.76 1.60
N SER A 9 13.78 4.26 2.17
CA SER A 9 14.78 5.05 1.42
C SER A 9 16.07 5.18 2.20
N ASP A 10 17.18 4.66 1.66
CA ASP A 10 18.52 4.87 2.21
C ASP A 10 18.88 6.37 2.34
N ALA A 11 18.62 7.16 1.29
CA ALA A 11 18.91 8.60 1.30
C ALA A 11 18.01 9.38 2.28
N GLY A 12 16.73 8.98 2.39
CA GLY A 12 15.82 9.55 3.38
C GLY A 12 16.25 9.25 4.81
N ALA A 13 16.65 8.00 5.09
CA ALA A 13 17.11 7.58 6.41
C ALA A 13 18.39 8.32 6.87
N ARG A 14 19.25 8.73 5.92
CA ARG A 14 20.43 9.57 6.21
C ARG A 14 20.12 11.07 6.27
N GLY A 15 18.86 11.49 6.07
CA GLY A 15 18.48 12.91 6.04
C GLY A 15 18.91 13.68 4.79
N GLU A 16 19.34 12.98 3.74
CA GLU A 16 19.82 13.56 2.48
C GLU A 16 18.67 13.90 1.51
N ARG A 17 17.47 13.37 1.79
CA ARG A 17 16.29 13.54 0.93
C ARG A 17 15.03 13.69 1.78
N ALA A 18 14.20 14.67 1.43
CA ALA A 18 12.87 14.84 2.05
C ALA A 18 11.91 13.71 1.63
N ASP A 19 11.05 13.32 2.55
CA ASP A 19 10.03 12.26 2.34
C ASP A 19 8.76 12.80 1.65
N THR A 20 8.92 13.29 0.42
CA THR A 20 7.81 13.83 -0.37
C THR A 20 6.81 12.76 -0.83
N SER A 21 7.21 11.50 -0.88
CA SER A 21 6.31 10.38 -1.19
C SER A 21 5.41 10.04 0.00
N GLY A 22 5.95 10.03 1.20
CA GLY A 22 5.15 9.90 2.42
C GLY A 22 4.20 11.08 2.63
N ASP A 23 4.63 12.32 2.31
CA ASP A 23 3.76 13.51 2.36
C ASP A 23 2.56 13.38 1.44
N ALA A 24 2.73 12.85 0.23
CA ALA A 24 1.62 12.60 -0.70
C ALA A 24 0.59 11.60 -0.14
N ILE A 25 1.02 10.61 0.64
CA ILE A 25 0.11 9.67 1.30
C ILE A 25 -0.64 10.36 2.45
N VAL A 26 0.05 11.20 3.23
CA VAL A 26 -0.59 11.99 4.31
C VAL A 26 -1.67 12.91 3.75
N GLU A 27 -1.36 13.62 2.66
CA GLU A 27 -2.30 14.51 1.97
C GLU A 27 -3.55 13.75 1.50
N TRP A 28 -3.36 12.61 0.82
CA TRP A 28 -4.44 11.75 0.37
C TRP A 28 -5.32 11.22 1.53
N ALA A 29 -4.69 10.74 2.59
CA ALA A 29 -5.42 10.23 3.75
C ALA A 29 -6.23 11.33 4.44
N GLY A 30 -5.65 12.53 4.58
CA GLY A 30 -6.32 13.70 5.14
C GLY A 30 -7.53 14.14 4.32
N ALA A 31 -7.41 14.19 2.99
CA ALA A 31 -8.50 14.53 2.08
C ALA A 31 -9.69 13.54 2.16
N ARG A 32 -9.44 12.29 2.58
CA ARG A 32 -10.47 11.24 2.76
C ARG A 32 -10.97 11.12 4.22
N GLY A 33 -10.47 11.94 5.13
CA GLY A 33 -10.83 11.88 6.55
C GLY A 33 -10.27 10.62 7.26
N TYR A 34 -9.20 10.00 6.73
CA TYR A 34 -8.55 8.87 7.40
C TYR A 34 -7.58 9.37 8.47
N ALA A 35 -7.49 8.65 9.57
CA ALA A 35 -6.55 8.96 10.62
C ALA A 35 -5.17 8.36 10.31
N ILE A 36 -4.12 9.16 10.41
CA ILE A 36 -2.74 8.64 10.38
C ILE A 36 -2.43 8.06 11.75
N ALA A 37 -2.29 6.74 11.82
CA ALA A 37 -1.97 6.02 13.06
C ALA A 37 -0.49 6.10 13.40
N ASP A 38 0.38 5.97 12.39
CA ASP A 38 1.84 6.14 12.55
C ASP A 38 2.48 6.45 11.18
N ARG A 39 3.68 7.04 11.21
CA ARG A 39 4.50 7.29 10.03
C ARG A 39 5.96 7.06 10.39
N LYS A 40 6.65 6.22 9.61
CA LYS A 40 8.08 5.96 9.77
C LYS A 40 8.82 6.02 8.45
N LEU A 41 10.10 6.32 8.54
CA LEU A 41 11.04 6.23 7.44
C LEU A 41 12.21 5.34 7.88
N VAL A 42 12.51 4.32 7.07
CA VAL A 42 13.60 3.36 7.32
C VAL A 42 14.49 3.23 6.07
N PRO A 43 15.75 2.80 6.22
CA PRO A 43 16.59 2.46 5.07
C PRO A 43 16.05 1.23 4.32
N ASP A 44 16.62 0.95 3.16
CA ASP A 44 16.36 -0.26 2.37
C ASP A 44 17.00 -1.49 3.06
N ASP A 45 16.43 -1.87 4.20
CA ASP A 45 16.88 -2.95 5.09
C ASP A 45 15.71 -3.86 5.45
N THR A 46 15.81 -5.15 5.08
CA THR A 46 14.75 -6.13 5.26
C THR A 46 14.31 -6.28 6.71
N VAL A 47 15.27 -6.30 7.67
CA VAL A 47 14.97 -6.51 9.09
C VAL A 47 14.16 -5.34 9.65
N GLN A 48 14.54 -4.12 9.32
CA GLN A 48 13.82 -2.92 9.78
C GLN A 48 12.41 -2.84 9.16
N ILE A 49 12.29 -3.12 7.85
CA ILE A 49 10.98 -3.14 7.17
C ILE A 49 10.06 -4.18 7.81
N VAL A 50 10.52 -5.43 7.94
CA VAL A 50 9.77 -6.53 8.57
C VAL A 50 9.36 -6.16 9.99
N GLY A 51 10.30 -5.62 10.80
CA GLY A 51 10.02 -5.24 12.18
C GLY A 51 8.90 -4.20 12.31
N VAL A 52 8.90 -3.16 11.45
CA VAL A 52 7.86 -2.13 11.46
C VAL A 52 6.52 -2.70 11.00
N LEU A 53 6.48 -3.41 9.87
CA LEU A 53 5.24 -3.98 9.32
C LEU A 53 4.58 -4.94 10.30
N THR A 54 5.36 -5.84 10.92
CA THR A 54 4.88 -6.79 11.92
C THR A 54 4.35 -6.08 13.15
N SER A 55 5.12 -5.14 13.70
CA SER A 55 4.73 -4.39 14.90
C SER A 55 3.40 -3.67 14.71
N TRP A 56 3.20 -3.01 13.58
CA TRP A 56 1.96 -2.27 13.31
C TRP A 56 0.76 -3.19 13.09
N ALA A 57 0.92 -4.25 12.29
CA ALA A 57 -0.18 -5.17 11.98
C ALA A 57 -0.61 -5.99 13.21
N ASP A 58 0.34 -6.50 13.99
CA ASP A 58 0.05 -7.34 15.16
C ASP A 58 -0.52 -6.55 16.34
N ALA A 59 -0.19 -5.26 16.46
CA ALA A 59 -0.80 -4.39 17.47
C ALA A 59 -2.29 -4.08 17.20
N ASN A 60 -2.82 -4.43 16.02
CA ASN A 60 -4.21 -4.18 15.62
C ASN A 60 -4.63 -2.70 15.75
N ILE A 61 -3.67 -1.79 15.57
CA ILE A 61 -3.89 -0.33 15.65
C ILE A 61 -4.07 0.31 14.28
N VAL A 62 -3.82 -0.42 13.19
CA VAL A 62 -3.91 0.05 11.81
C VAL A 62 -4.82 -0.86 10.98
N ASP A 63 -5.48 -0.28 10.02
CA ASP A 63 -6.34 -0.99 9.06
C ASP A 63 -5.64 -1.15 7.71
N LEU A 64 -4.83 -0.15 7.35
CA LEU A 64 -4.09 -0.07 6.10
C LEU A 64 -2.65 0.38 6.35
N ILE A 65 -1.69 -0.38 5.85
CA ILE A 65 -0.29 0.02 5.77
C ILE A 65 0.04 0.30 4.30
N LEU A 66 0.46 1.51 4.01
CA LEU A 66 1.00 1.89 2.71
C LEU A 66 2.51 2.04 2.84
N THR A 67 3.25 1.26 2.06
CA THR A 67 4.70 1.46 1.94
C THR A 67 5.02 2.22 0.67
N THR A 68 6.09 3.01 0.64
CA THR A 68 6.59 3.69 -0.55
C THR A 68 8.10 3.60 -0.65
N GLY A 69 8.60 3.24 -1.83
CA GLY A 69 10.03 3.03 -2.09
C GLY A 69 10.47 1.58 -2.06
N GLY A 70 11.67 1.30 -2.55
CA GLY A 70 12.31 -0.02 -2.55
C GLY A 70 11.57 -1.11 -3.35
N THR A 71 10.80 -0.76 -4.40
CA THR A 71 9.99 -1.71 -5.17
C THR A 71 10.48 -1.99 -6.58
N GLY A 72 11.60 -1.44 -7.00
CA GLY A 72 12.16 -1.60 -8.35
C GLY A 72 13.07 -2.83 -8.49
N LEU A 73 14.00 -2.75 -9.44
CA LEU A 73 14.92 -3.84 -9.80
C LEU A 73 16.33 -3.67 -9.25
N SER A 74 16.59 -2.62 -8.47
CA SER A 74 17.89 -2.45 -7.83
C SER A 74 18.14 -3.57 -6.80
N PRO A 75 19.38 -4.03 -6.63
CA PRO A 75 19.71 -4.97 -5.55
C PRO A 75 19.37 -4.44 -4.14
N ARG A 76 19.25 -3.13 -3.99
CA ARG A 76 18.82 -2.49 -2.74
C ARG A 76 17.30 -2.48 -2.55
N ASP A 77 16.51 -2.67 -3.62
CA ASP A 77 15.06 -2.68 -3.54
C ASP A 77 14.58 -4.02 -2.93
N VAL A 78 14.33 -4.02 -1.62
CA VAL A 78 13.96 -5.24 -0.84
C VAL A 78 12.57 -5.17 -0.23
N THR A 79 11.81 -4.10 -0.50
CA THR A 79 10.46 -3.91 0.05
C THR A 79 9.51 -5.06 -0.28
N PRO A 80 9.44 -5.60 -1.52
CA PRO A 80 8.54 -6.71 -1.84
C PRO A 80 8.87 -7.99 -1.06
N GLU A 81 10.14 -8.30 -0.90
CA GLU A 81 10.62 -9.48 -0.16
C GLU A 81 10.28 -9.35 1.32
N ALA A 82 10.59 -8.20 1.92
CA ALA A 82 10.27 -7.91 3.32
C ALA A 82 8.75 -7.95 3.57
N THR A 83 7.95 -7.43 2.63
CA THR A 83 6.49 -7.47 2.75
C THR A 83 5.96 -8.89 2.66
N ARG A 84 6.40 -9.69 1.67
CA ARG A 84 5.97 -11.11 1.56
C ARG A 84 6.29 -11.91 2.81
N ALA A 85 7.41 -11.63 3.47
CA ALA A 85 7.80 -12.33 4.69
C ALA A 85 6.84 -12.13 5.87
N VAL A 86 6.01 -11.09 5.83
CA VAL A 86 5.05 -10.77 6.91
C VAL A 86 3.59 -11.03 6.52
N LEU A 87 3.26 -11.24 5.26
CA LEU A 87 1.89 -11.50 4.83
C LEU A 87 1.40 -12.87 5.27
N ASP A 88 0.16 -12.93 5.77
CA ASP A 88 -0.57 -14.19 5.99
C ASP A 88 -1.21 -14.68 4.69
N ARG A 89 -1.67 -13.75 3.85
CA ARG A 89 -2.34 -14.04 2.57
C ARG A 89 -1.99 -12.98 1.53
N ASP A 90 -1.69 -13.41 0.32
CA ASP A 90 -1.51 -12.53 -0.83
C ASP A 90 -2.85 -11.99 -1.35
N ALA A 91 -2.85 -10.73 -1.80
CA ALA A 91 -3.94 -10.10 -2.53
C ALA A 91 -3.40 -9.49 -3.85
N PRO A 92 -2.91 -10.31 -4.80
CA PRO A 92 -2.12 -9.85 -5.95
C PRO A 92 -2.88 -8.91 -6.87
N GLY A 93 -4.22 -9.02 -6.95
CA GLY A 93 -5.05 -8.18 -7.80
C GLY A 93 -4.92 -6.69 -7.52
N ILE A 94 -4.62 -6.28 -6.27
CA ILE A 94 -4.39 -4.87 -5.94
C ILE A 94 -3.10 -4.38 -6.62
N ALA A 95 -1.98 -5.09 -6.44
CA ALA A 95 -0.70 -4.73 -7.04
C ALA A 95 -0.73 -4.82 -8.59
N GLU A 96 -1.48 -5.76 -9.15
CA GLU A 96 -1.74 -5.88 -10.59
C GLU A 96 -2.51 -4.67 -11.11
N ARG A 97 -3.56 -4.24 -10.41
CA ARG A 97 -4.33 -3.03 -10.73
C ARG A 97 -3.43 -1.79 -10.75
N LEU A 98 -2.57 -1.61 -9.75
CA LEU A 98 -1.63 -0.49 -9.68
C LEU A 98 -0.69 -0.45 -10.89
N ARG A 99 -0.20 -1.60 -11.34
CA ARG A 99 0.62 -1.69 -12.55
C ARG A 99 -0.19 -1.45 -13.83
N ALA A 100 -1.34 -2.10 -13.96
CA ALA A 100 -2.12 -2.13 -15.19
C ALA A 100 -2.66 -0.76 -15.59
N LEU A 101 -3.13 0.05 -14.64
CA LEU A 101 -3.73 1.35 -14.93
C LEU A 101 -2.78 2.33 -15.63
N TYR A 102 -1.48 2.20 -15.40
CA TYR A 102 -0.48 3.14 -15.92
C TYR A 102 0.42 2.55 -17.01
N LEU A 103 0.25 1.28 -17.38
CA LEU A 103 1.10 0.63 -18.40
C LEU A 103 1.10 1.35 -19.74
N THR A 104 -0.05 1.87 -20.17
CA THR A 104 -0.18 2.56 -21.46
C THR A 104 0.52 3.92 -21.47
N SER A 105 0.36 4.71 -20.40
CA SER A 105 0.94 6.04 -20.28
C SER A 105 2.36 6.03 -19.73
N PHE A 106 2.73 5.03 -18.98
CA PHE A 106 4.03 4.87 -18.35
C PHE A 106 4.47 3.40 -18.33
N PRO A 107 5.03 2.89 -19.43
CA PRO A 107 5.42 1.47 -19.55
C PRO A 107 6.36 0.95 -18.44
N ARG A 108 7.15 1.85 -17.83
CA ARG A 108 8.04 1.50 -16.71
C ARG A 108 7.28 1.04 -15.45
N ALA A 109 5.97 1.26 -15.37
CA ALA A 109 5.14 0.70 -14.29
C ALA A 109 5.26 -0.84 -14.21
N ALA A 110 5.52 -1.52 -15.35
CA ALA A 110 5.78 -2.95 -15.39
C ALA A 110 7.00 -3.40 -14.59
N LEU A 111 7.94 -2.52 -14.30
CA LEU A 111 9.15 -2.84 -13.54
C LEU A 111 8.92 -2.84 -12.02
N SER A 112 7.75 -2.41 -11.56
CA SER A 112 7.41 -2.47 -10.15
C SER A 112 7.17 -3.93 -9.71
N ARG A 113 7.92 -4.37 -8.70
CA ARG A 113 7.75 -5.66 -8.04
C ARG A 113 6.87 -5.58 -6.79
N GLY A 114 6.25 -4.41 -6.56
CA GLY A 114 5.38 -4.18 -5.42
C GLY A 114 4.31 -5.26 -5.26
N VAL A 115 4.02 -5.61 -4.03
CA VAL A 115 3.05 -6.63 -3.63
C VAL A 115 1.97 -6.03 -2.74
N SER A 116 0.91 -6.79 -2.54
CA SER A 116 -0.17 -6.47 -1.61
C SER A 116 -0.72 -7.76 -0.99
N GLY A 117 -1.20 -7.64 0.22
CA GLY A 117 -1.76 -8.76 0.96
C GLY A 117 -2.23 -8.36 2.35
N THR A 118 -2.59 -9.35 3.15
CA THR A 118 -3.11 -9.12 4.50
C THR A 118 -2.24 -9.77 5.56
N ARG A 119 -2.15 -9.09 6.72
CA ARG A 119 -1.69 -9.70 7.98
C ARG A 119 -2.72 -9.42 9.06
N GLY A 120 -3.30 -10.47 9.62
CA GLY A 120 -4.45 -10.35 10.51
C GLY A 120 -5.59 -9.58 9.84
N ARG A 121 -5.95 -8.44 10.41
CA ARG A 121 -7.00 -7.53 9.89
C ARG A 121 -6.44 -6.29 9.18
N THR A 122 -5.16 -6.26 8.89
CA THR A 122 -4.47 -5.15 8.24
C THR A 122 -4.20 -5.48 6.78
N LEU A 123 -4.57 -4.58 5.87
CA LEU A 123 -4.14 -4.61 4.48
C LEU A 123 -2.78 -3.92 4.35
N ILE A 124 -1.85 -4.55 3.64
CA ILE A 124 -0.52 -3.99 3.35
C ILE A 124 -0.38 -3.85 1.83
N VAL A 125 -0.01 -2.65 1.35
CA VAL A 125 0.15 -2.38 -0.08
C VAL A 125 1.46 -1.65 -0.32
N ASN A 126 2.29 -2.15 -1.23
CA ASN A 126 3.50 -1.47 -1.66
C ASN A 126 3.22 -0.51 -2.82
N LEU A 127 3.61 0.75 -2.67
CA LEU A 127 3.56 1.77 -3.68
C LEU A 127 4.96 2.04 -4.26
N ALA A 128 5.02 2.68 -5.42
CA ALA A 128 6.28 3.16 -6.00
C ALA A 128 6.91 4.27 -5.15
N GLY A 129 8.21 4.52 -5.35
CA GLY A 129 8.97 5.47 -4.53
C GLY A 129 8.89 6.94 -4.97
N SER A 130 8.33 7.27 -6.14
CA SER A 130 8.23 8.66 -6.59
C SER A 130 6.88 9.28 -6.19
N PRO A 131 6.84 10.58 -5.79
CA PRO A 131 5.61 11.23 -5.35
C PRO A 131 4.48 11.19 -6.39
N ASN A 132 4.80 11.33 -7.67
CA ASN A 132 3.79 11.25 -8.75
C ASN A 132 3.23 9.83 -8.87
N ALA A 133 4.09 8.81 -8.89
CA ALA A 133 3.64 7.43 -8.94
C ALA A 133 2.86 7.01 -7.68
N VAL A 134 3.16 7.61 -6.52
CA VAL A 134 2.34 7.45 -5.31
C VAL A 134 0.95 8.03 -5.51
N ARG A 135 0.82 9.28 -5.98
CA ARG A 135 -0.50 9.90 -6.26
C ARG A 135 -1.33 9.09 -7.24
N ASP A 136 -0.70 8.64 -8.32
CA ASP A 136 -1.33 7.77 -9.31
C ASP A 136 -1.82 6.46 -8.66
N SER A 137 -0.97 5.81 -7.87
CA SER A 137 -1.34 4.57 -7.17
C SER A 137 -2.49 4.77 -6.20
N LEU A 138 -2.52 5.89 -5.47
CA LEU A 138 -3.60 6.23 -4.55
C LEU A 138 -4.93 6.43 -5.28
N GLN A 139 -4.93 7.11 -6.44
CA GLN A 139 -6.12 7.21 -7.30
C GLN A 139 -6.61 5.83 -7.77
N ALA A 140 -5.69 4.92 -8.06
CA ALA A 140 -6.05 3.56 -8.43
C ALA A 140 -6.65 2.75 -7.28
N LEU A 141 -6.25 3.03 -6.03
CA LEU A 141 -6.80 2.40 -4.83
C LEU A 141 -8.17 2.94 -4.44
N ASP A 142 -8.45 4.20 -4.71
CA ASP A 142 -9.67 4.90 -4.28
C ASP A 142 -10.98 4.10 -4.47
N PRO A 143 -11.24 3.46 -5.62
CA PRO A 143 -12.50 2.76 -5.83
C PRO A 143 -12.68 1.47 -5.03
N ILE A 144 -11.59 0.94 -4.45
CA ILE A 144 -11.59 -0.40 -3.85
C ILE A 144 -11.22 -0.43 -2.37
N ILE A 145 -10.53 0.62 -1.87
CA ILE A 145 -9.86 0.53 -0.58
C ILE A 145 -10.82 0.46 0.61
N ASP A 146 -11.88 1.27 0.61
CA ASP A 146 -12.86 1.26 1.70
C ASP A 146 -13.59 -0.08 1.78
N HIS A 147 -13.95 -0.64 0.61
CA HIS A 147 -14.60 -1.94 0.53
C HIS A 147 -13.66 -3.06 1.03
N ALA A 148 -12.38 -3.04 0.62
CA ALA A 148 -11.40 -4.02 1.07
C ALA A 148 -11.24 -4.02 2.61
N ILE A 149 -11.18 -2.84 3.21
CA ILE A 149 -11.07 -2.69 4.67
C ILE A 149 -12.35 -3.14 5.38
N SER A 150 -13.53 -2.81 4.85
CA SER A 150 -14.81 -3.29 5.43
C SER A 150 -14.92 -4.81 5.43
N ILE A 151 -14.44 -5.48 4.37
CA ILE A 151 -14.36 -6.95 4.33
C ILE A 151 -13.41 -7.46 5.42
N LEU A 152 -12.21 -6.89 5.55
CA LEU A 152 -11.22 -7.32 6.54
C LEU A 152 -11.70 -7.12 7.98
N ARG A 153 -12.52 -6.10 8.23
CA ARG A 153 -13.15 -5.86 9.53
C ARG A 153 -14.30 -6.79 9.82
N GLY A 154 -14.82 -7.50 8.80
CA GLY A 154 -16.02 -8.34 8.93
C GLY A 154 -17.31 -7.53 8.99
N GLU A 155 -17.30 -6.28 8.52
CA GLU A 155 -18.48 -5.40 8.48
C GLU A 155 -19.42 -5.77 7.30
N LEU A 156 -18.88 -6.43 6.28
CA LEU A 156 -19.60 -6.93 5.12
C LEU A 156 -19.65 -8.46 5.15
N THR A 157 -20.69 -9.01 5.75
CA THR A 157 -20.92 -10.48 5.82
C THR A 157 -21.84 -10.99 4.71
N ASP A 158 -22.50 -10.11 3.97
CA ASP A 158 -23.50 -10.50 2.99
C ASP A 158 -23.00 -10.27 1.55
N HIS A 159 -22.60 -11.34 0.89
CA HIS A 159 -22.52 -11.42 -0.56
C HIS A 159 -23.95 -11.61 -1.11
N ALA A 160 -24.83 -10.62 -0.91
CA ALA A 160 -26.11 -10.63 -1.58
C ALA A 160 -25.87 -10.76 -3.10
N PRO A 161 -26.49 -11.73 -3.80
CA PRO A 161 -26.32 -11.84 -5.24
C PRO A 161 -26.74 -10.51 -5.88
N ARG A 162 -25.85 -9.94 -6.73
CA ARG A 162 -26.19 -8.75 -7.52
C ARG A 162 -27.47 -9.03 -8.27
N SER A 163 -28.46 -8.15 -8.14
CA SER A 163 -29.65 -8.25 -8.95
C SER A 163 -29.28 -8.15 -10.44
N PRO A 164 -29.99 -8.83 -11.35
CA PRO A 164 -29.69 -8.75 -12.79
C PRO A 164 -29.72 -7.33 -13.38
N HIS A 165 -30.27 -6.35 -12.65
CA HIS A 165 -30.31 -4.94 -13.06
C HIS A 165 -29.04 -4.14 -12.82
N ASP A 166 -28.11 -4.62 -11.96
CA ASP A 166 -26.85 -3.88 -11.66
C ASP A 166 -25.76 -4.11 -12.71
N ALA A 167 -25.93 -5.10 -13.59
CA ALA A 167 -24.99 -5.43 -14.65
C ALA A 167 -25.03 -4.48 -15.87
N GLN A 168 -26.00 -3.57 -15.94
CA GLN A 168 -26.18 -2.63 -17.08
C GLN A 168 -25.63 -1.22 -16.83
N ARG A 169 -24.99 -0.96 -15.68
CA ARG A 169 -24.44 0.36 -15.30
C ARG A 169 -22.93 0.37 -15.00
N ALA A 170 -22.19 -0.65 -15.44
CA ALA A 170 -20.72 -0.72 -15.30
C ALA A 170 -20.04 -0.49 -16.65
#